data_34181f845c7efc3e8a92554e8784df00
#
_entry.id   34181f845c7efc3e8a92554e8784df00
#
_cell.length_a   1.000
_cell.length_b   1.000
_cell.length_c   1.000
_cell.angle_alpha   90.00
_cell.angle_beta   90.00
_cell.angle_gamma   90.00
#
_symmetry.space_group_name_H-M   'P 1'
#
loop_
_entity.id
_entity.type
_entity.pdbx_description
1 polymer ?
#
loop_
_entity_poly.entity_id
_entity_poly.type
_entity_poly.pdbx_seq_one_letter_code
_entity_poly.pdbx_strand_id
1 'polypeptide(L)'
;YYGGNPKKYSLFNNQEKSFLGPYLTSGNGDNEGLLSSYLDSNKQITRITAQMADVGSNRMETILSELKPKVDSIFPPERYTVNFTGTSVVWLAGTNYLVKNLFLSLGIAIVLIAIIMAILFSSARMVLVSLVPNLLPLLLTASIMGYFGISIKPSTILIFSIAFGISVDD
;
A
#
# COMPACT_ATOMS: atom_id res chain seq x y z
N TYR A 1 5.17 27.94 14.88
CA TYR A 1 5.27 27.70 13.42
C TYR A 1 6.69 28.01 12.95
N TYR A 2 7.49 26.98 12.71
CA TYR A 2 8.95 27.16 12.51
C TYR A 2 9.36 27.30 11.04
N GLY A 3 8.42 27.56 10.13
CA GLY A 3 8.71 27.83 8.71
C GLY A 3 9.42 26.70 7.96
N GLY A 4 9.24 25.46 8.39
CA GLY A 4 9.87 24.30 7.76
C GLY A 4 11.34 24.09 8.07
N ASN A 5 11.94 24.88 8.97
CA ASN A 5 13.36 24.73 9.34
C ASN A 5 13.54 23.61 10.38
N PRO A 6 14.09 22.44 10.02
CA PRO A 6 14.20 21.29 10.92
C PRO A 6 15.08 21.54 12.14
N LYS A 7 16.01 22.49 12.07
CA LYS A 7 16.88 22.85 13.21
C LYS A 7 16.14 23.58 14.33
N LYS A 8 14.94 24.10 14.07
CA LYS A 8 14.11 24.79 15.06
C LYS A 8 13.08 23.86 15.71
N TYR A 9 12.91 22.63 15.24
CA TYR A 9 12.04 21.66 15.89
C TYR A 9 12.70 21.12 17.15
N SER A 10 12.18 21.50 18.30
CA SER A 10 12.61 21.01 19.60
C SER A 10 11.36 20.67 20.45
N LEU A 11 11.57 19.83 21.45
CA LEU A 11 10.52 19.58 22.43
C LEU A 11 10.26 20.86 23.24
N PHE A 12 8.99 21.09 23.55
CA PHE A 12 8.59 22.25 24.33
C PHE A 12 9.31 22.30 25.68
N ASN A 13 9.83 23.47 26.03
CA ASN A 13 10.39 23.73 27.33
C ASN A 13 9.26 23.73 28.40
N ASN A 14 9.61 23.56 29.68
CA ASN A 14 8.62 23.51 30.77
C ASN A 14 7.76 24.78 30.85
N GLN A 15 8.32 25.94 30.52
CA GLN A 15 7.58 27.20 30.46
C GLN A 15 6.56 27.21 29.30
N GLU A 16 6.95 26.75 28.13
CA GLU A 16 6.09 26.63 26.96
C GLU A 16 4.98 25.62 27.19
N LYS A 17 5.27 24.49 27.86
CA LYS A 17 4.26 23.50 28.28
C LYS A 17 3.22 24.09 29.23
N SER A 18 3.66 24.89 30.22
CA SER A 18 2.76 25.58 31.14
C SER A 18 1.85 26.59 30.44
N PHE A 19 2.39 27.30 29.45
CA PHE A 19 1.64 28.27 28.67
C PHE A 19 0.63 27.60 27.73
N LEU A 20 1.03 26.52 27.08
CA LEU A 20 0.19 25.79 26.12
C LEU A 20 -0.83 24.87 26.79
N GLY A 21 -0.56 24.39 28.01
CA GLY A 21 -1.42 23.48 28.77
C GLY A 21 -2.89 23.88 28.81
N PRO A 22 -3.24 25.10 29.24
CA PRO A 22 -4.61 25.56 29.24
C PRO A 22 -5.30 25.56 27.88
N TYR A 23 -4.59 25.91 26.81
CA TYR A 23 -5.13 25.92 25.43
C TYR A 23 -5.34 24.51 24.87
N LEU A 24 -4.52 23.55 25.29
CA LEU A 24 -4.63 22.17 24.87
C LEU A 24 -5.75 21.41 25.61
N THR A 25 -6.03 21.79 26.86
CA THR A 25 -7.03 21.13 27.72
C THR A 25 -8.35 21.88 27.82
N SER A 26 -8.41 23.16 27.42
CA SER A 26 -9.63 23.96 27.44
C SER A 26 -10.54 23.63 26.27
N GLY A 27 -11.27 22.53 26.39
CA GLY A 27 -12.51 22.30 25.67
C GLY A 27 -13.68 22.71 26.55
N ASN A 28 -14.06 23.99 26.52
CA ASN A 28 -15.31 24.44 27.12
C ASN A 28 -16.45 24.14 26.15
N GLY A 29 -17.24 23.11 26.40
CA GLY A 29 -18.54 22.80 25.79
C GLY A 29 -18.48 22.60 24.27
N ASP A 30 -18.90 21.46 23.75
CA ASP A 30 -19.14 21.07 22.36
C ASP A 30 -17.94 21.03 21.40
N ASN A 31 -16.80 21.63 21.70
CA ASN A 31 -15.56 21.45 21.00
C ASN A 31 -14.63 20.59 21.85
N GLU A 32 -14.54 19.32 21.52
CA GLU A 32 -13.47 18.45 22.00
C GLU A 32 -12.14 19.18 21.77
N GLY A 33 -11.36 19.39 22.83
CA GLY A 33 -10.13 20.17 22.76
C GLY A 33 -9.18 19.65 21.68
N LEU A 34 -8.26 20.47 21.18
CA LEU A 34 -7.32 20.12 20.12
C LEU A 34 -6.61 18.78 20.33
N LEU A 35 -6.48 18.33 21.58
CA LEU A 35 -5.89 17.04 21.94
C LEU A 35 -6.80 15.84 21.64
N SER A 36 -8.12 15.98 21.58
CA SER A 36 -9.03 14.87 21.32
C SER A 36 -8.85 14.29 19.93
N SER A 37 -8.39 15.10 18.97
CA SER A 37 -8.05 14.63 17.60
C SER A 37 -6.79 13.76 17.57
N TYR A 38 -5.95 13.82 18.60
CA TYR A 38 -4.65 13.13 18.64
C TYR A 38 -4.53 12.14 19.79
N LEU A 39 -5.42 12.22 20.79
CA LEU A 39 -5.38 11.40 21.98
C LEU A 39 -6.76 10.78 22.24
N ASP A 40 -6.79 9.50 22.55
CA ASP A 40 -8.01 8.82 22.99
C ASP A 40 -8.46 9.29 24.37
N SER A 41 -9.76 9.16 24.66
CA SER A 41 -10.38 9.52 25.95
C SER A 41 -9.71 8.84 27.13
N ASN A 42 -9.22 7.61 26.96
CA ASN A 42 -8.49 6.85 27.99
C ASN A 42 -7.00 7.19 28.03
N LYS A 43 -6.50 8.08 27.16
CA LYS A 43 -5.08 8.46 27.02
C LYS A 43 -4.13 7.28 26.79
N GLN A 44 -4.64 6.23 26.16
CA GLN A 44 -3.88 5.02 25.84
C GLN A 44 -3.41 4.99 24.40
N ILE A 45 -4.10 5.70 23.51
CA ILE A 45 -3.80 5.74 22.08
C ILE A 45 -3.50 7.17 21.66
N THR A 46 -2.40 7.36 20.96
CA THR A 46 -2.04 8.66 20.37
C THR A 46 -1.77 8.53 18.88
N ARG A 47 -1.99 9.61 18.14
CA ARG A 47 -1.72 9.69 16.70
C ARG A 47 -0.60 10.69 16.44
N ILE A 48 0.40 10.24 15.70
CA ILE A 48 1.44 11.10 15.14
C ILE A 48 1.16 11.23 13.64
N THR A 49 0.92 12.45 13.17
CA THR A 49 0.64 12.71 11.76
C THR A 49 1.85 13.37 11.11
N ALA A 50 2.36 12.74 10.05
CA ALA A 50 3.42 13.29 9.22
C ALA A 50 2.90 13.52 7.80
N GLN A 51 3.13 14.70 7.26
CA GLN A 51 2.85 15.00 5.86
C GLN A 51 4.06 14.60 5.01
N MET A 52 3.79 13.87 3.93
CA MET A 52 4.83 13.42 3.00
C MET A 52 4.53 13.95 1.61
N ALA A 53 5.59 14.18 0.83
CA ALA A 53 5.46 14.41 -0.59
C ALA A 53 4.96 13.14 -1.31
N ASP A 54 4.37 13.28 -2.48
CA ASP A 54 4.01 12.14 -3.32
C ASP A 54 5.28 11.50 -3.88
N VAL A 55 5.62 10.32 -3.33
CA VAL A 55 6.87 9.61 -3.64
C VAL A 55 6.67 8.33 -4.45
N GLY A 56 5.44 7.99 -4.78
CA GLY A 56 5.11 6.74 -5.45
C GLY A 56 5.26 5.49 -4.55
N SER A 57 4.67 4.37 -5.00
CA SER A 57 4.54 3.15 -4.19
C SER A 57 5.89 2.51 -3.84
N ASN A 58 6.81 2.41 -4.80
CA ASN A 58 8.10 1.75 -4.57
C ASN A 58 8.95 2.49 -3.53
N ARG A 59 8.97 3.83 -3.60
CA ARG A 59 9.71 4.65 -2.65
C ARG A 59 9.05 4.62 -1.27
N MET A 60 7.71 4.57 -1.22
CA MET A 60 6.96 4.45 0.03
C MET A 60 7.27 3.15 0.77
N GLU A 61 7.38 2.03 0.05
CA GLU A 61 7.75 0.75 0.64
C GLU A 61 9.15 0.79 1.28
N THR A 62 10.11 1.41 0.58
CA THR A 62 11.47 1.62 1.10
C THR A 62 11.44 2.47 2.37
N ILE A 63 10.71 3.58 2.36
CA ILE A 63 10.59 4.47 3.52
C ILE A 63 10.00 3.74 4.72
N LEU A 64 8.94 2.95 4.53
CA LEU A 64 8.32 2.19 5.61
C LEU A 64 9.27 1.12 6.18
N SER A 65 10.02 0.44 5.31
CA SER A 65 10.98 -0.57 5.74
C SER A 65 12.16 0.02 6.53
N GLU A 66 12.61 1.24 6.20
CA GLU A 66 13.65 1.95 6.92
C GLU A 66 13.13 2.60 8.22
N LEU A 67 11.87 3.04 8.22
CA LEU A 67 11.27 3.74 9.35
C LEU A 67 10.90 2.77 10.48
N LYS A 68 10.40 1.59 10.15
CA LYS A 68 9.95 0.60 11.13
C LYS A 68 11.02 0.27 12.18
N PRO A 69 12.26 -0.12 11.84
CA PRO A 69 13.27 -0.43 12.85
C PRO A 69 13.65 0.78 13.71
N LYS A 70 13.59 2.00 13.15
CA LYS A 70 13.87 3.23 13.92
C LYS A 70 12.76 3.51 14.92
N VAL A 71 11.51 3.30 14.52
CA VAL A 71 10.35 3.46 15.41
C VAL A 71 10.37 2.39 16.50
N ASP A 72 10.66 1.14 16.17
CA ASP A 72 10.75 0.03 17.14
C ASP A 72 11.87 0.25 18.15
N SER A 73 12.94 0.96 17.78
CA SER A 73 14.01 1.34 18.72
C SER A 73 13.59 2.42 19.72
N ILE A 74 12.68 3.31 19.33
CA ILE A 74 12.19 4.40 20.20
C ILE A 74 10.97 3.91 21.02
N PHE A 75 10.12 3.09 20.39
CA PHE A 75 8.92 2.52 20.99
C PHE A 75 9.05 0.99 20.98
N PRO A 76 9.64 0.38 22.01
CA PRO A 76 9.83 -1.06 22.07
C PRO A 76 8.53 -1.83 21.91
N PRO A 77 8.46 -2.83 21.03
CA PRO A 77 7.23 -3.58 20.72
C PRO A 77 6.67 -4.36 21.92
N GLU A 78 7.49 -4.55 22.96
CA GLU A 78 7.06 -5.16 24.23
C GLU A 78 6.09 -4.28 25.04
N ARG A 79 6.14 -2.97 24.83
CA ARG A 79 5.34 -1.98 25.57
C ARG A 79 4.37 -1.20 24.69
N TYR A 80 4.68 -1.05 23.42
CA TYR A 80 3.94 -0.19 22.50
C TYR A 80 3.56 -0.96 21.24
N THR A 81 2.31 -0.82 20.82
CA THR A 81 1.87 -1.29 19.52
C THR A 81 1.83 -0.10 18.57
N VAL A 82 2.76 -0.05 17.63
CA VAL A 82 2.84 1.03 16.64
C VAL A 82 2.30 0.53 15.31
N ASN A 83 1.25 1.21 14.83
CA ASN A 83 0.63 0.92 13.55
C ASN A 83 0.85 2.07 12.58
N PHE A 84 1.46 1.80 11.44
CA PHE A 84 1.54 2.75 10.34
C PHE A 84 0.20 2.74 9.59
N THR A 85 -0.39 3.92 9.44
CA THR A 85 -1.68 4.06 8.77
C THR A 85 -1.68 5.33 7.91
N GLY A 86 -2.76 5.58 7.23
CA GLY A 86 -2.93 6.71 6.35
C GLY A 86 -3.15 6.29 4.90
N THR A 87 -3.64 7.21 4.08
CA THR A 87 -4.04 6.94 2.69
C THR A 87 -2.92 6.30 1.88
N SER A 88 -1.67 6.77 2.02
CA SER A 88 -0.53 6.24 1.28
C SER A 88 -0.18 4.80 1.67
N VAL A 89 -0.28 4.46 2.97
CA VAL A 89 0.00 3.10 3.46
C VAL A 89 -1.09 2.13 3.02
N VAL A 90 -2.35 2.53 3.15
CA VAL A 90 -3.52 1.73 2.71
C VAL A 90 -3.47 1.52 1.20
N TRP A 91 -3.13 2.56 0.43
CA TRP A 91 -2.97 2.44 -1.01
C TRP A 91 -1.87 1.46 -1.40
N LEU A 92 -0.71 1.53 -0.74
CA LEU A 92 0.40 0.58 -0.97
C LEU A 92 -0.03 -0.85 -0.67
N ALA A 93 -0.62 -1.09 0.49
CA ALA A 93 -1.10 -2.40 0.89
C ALA A 93 -2.17 -2.94 -0.08
N GLY A 94 -3.12 -2.08 -0.49
CA GLY A 94 -4.14 -2.40 -1.49
C GLY A 94 -3.53 -2.76 -2.85
N THR A 95 -2.57 -1.99 -3.34
CA THR A 95 -1.90 -2.26 -4.61
C THR A 95 -1.16 -3.59 -4.57
N ASN A 96 -0.39 -3.86 -3.52
CA ASN A 96 0.33 -5.12 -3.36
C ASN A 96 -0.62 -6.33 -3.28
N TYR A 97 -1.74 -6.18 -2.59
CA TYR A 97 -2.79 -7.19 -2.53
C TYR A 97 -3.39 -7.48 -3.91
N LEU A 98 -3.73 -6.42 -4.66
CA LEU A 98 -4.29 -6.56 -6.01
C LEU A 98 -3.31 -7.23 -6.98
N VAL A 99 -2.03 -6.83 -6.96
CA VAL A 99 -0.98 -7.43 -7.79
C VAL A 99 -0.83 -8.93 -7.49
N LYS A 100 -0.72 -9.27 -6.19
CA LYS A 100 -0.59 -10.68 -5.78
C LYS A 100 -1.79 -11.51 -6.22
N ASN A 101 -3.01 -11.01 -6.03
CA ASN A 101 -4.22 -11.72 -6.42
C ASN A 101 -4.38 -11.81 -7.94
N LEU A 102 -3.94 -10.80 -8.70
CA LEU A 102 -3.90 -10.87 -10.16
C LEU A 102 -3.07 -12.07 -10.62
N PHE A 103 -1.83 -12.18 -10.17
CA PHE A 103 -0.96 -13.29 -10.56
C PHE A 103 -1.50 -14.65 -10.12
N LEU A 104 -2.10 -14.72 -8.94
CA LEU A 104 -2.71 -15.95 -8.45
C LEU A 104 -3.93 -16.34 -9.29
N SER A 105 -4.85 -15.42 -9.55
CA SER A 105 -6.06 -15.67 -10.35
C SER A 105 -5.72 -16.00 -11.80
N LEU A 106 -4.74 -15.32 -12.39
CA LEU A 106 -4.24 -15.61 -13.73
C LEU A 106 -3.67 -17.03 -13.81
N GLY A 107 -2.86 -17.43 -12.83
CA GLY A 107 -2.32 -18.79 -12.75
C GLY A 107 -3.42 -19.85 -12.64
N ILE A 108 -4.40 -19.64 -11.77
CA ILE A 108 -5.54 -20.55 -11.63
C ILE A 108 -6.33 -20.64 -12.92
N ALA A 109 -6.60 -19.52 -13.58
CA ALA A 109 -7.33 -19.48 -14.85
C ALA A 109 -6.59 -20.26 -15.95
N ILE A 110 -5.27 -20.07 -16.09
CA ILE A 110 -4.46 -20.81 -17.06
C ILE A 110 -4.54 -22.32 -16.81
N VAL A 111 -4.40 -22.75 -15.55
CA VAL A 111 -4.50 -24.17 -15.17
C VAL A 111 -5.89 -24.74 -15.50
N LEU A 112 -6.94 -23.99 -15.17
CA LEU A 112 -8.31 -24.41 -15.44
C LEU A 112 -8.57 -24.56 -16.94
N ILE A 113 -8.15 -23.60 -17.75
CA ILE A 113 -8.27 -23.64 -19.21
C ILE A 113 -7.46 -24.84 -19.76
N ALA A 114 -6.23 -25.05 -19.27
CA ALA A 114 -5.41 -26.19 -19.69
C ALA A 114 -6.08 -27.53 -19.39
N ILE A 115 -6.73 -27.67 -18.22
CA ILE A 115 -7.48 -28.85 -17.85
C ILE A 115 -8.69 -29.07 -18.80
N ILE A 116 -9.48 -28.03 -19.03
CA ILE A 116 -10.65 -28.11 -19.93
C ILE A 116 -10.20 -28.52 -21.33
N MET A 117 -9.16 -27.88 -21.86
CA MET A 117 -8.61 -28.20 -23.18
C MET A 117 -8.04 -29.63 -23.25
N ALA A 118 -7.37 -30.09 -22.17
CA ALA A 118 -6.88 -31.45 -22.11
C ALA A 118 -7.99 -32.50 -22.16
N ILE A 119 -9.09 -32.24 -21.49
CA ILE A 119 -10.28 -33.12 -21.52
C ILE A 119 -10.93 -33.11 -22.92
N LEU A 120 -11.03 -31.92 -23.53
CA LEU A 120 -11.70 -31.76 -24.82
C LEU A 120 -10.91 -32.38 -25.99
N PHE A 121 -9.61 -32.13 -26.03
CA PHE A 121 -8.76 -32.56 -27.17
C PHE A 121 -7.97 -33.85 -26.91
N SER A 122 -7.93 -34.37 -25.69
CA SER A 122 -7.19 -35.57 -25.29
C SER A 122 -5.73 -35.58 -25.77
N SER A 123 -5.14 -34.43 -26.03
CA SER A 123 -3.78 -34.26 -26.58
C SER A 123 -3.07 -33.07 -25.97
N ALA A 124 -1.96 -33.32 -25.27
CA ALA A 124 -1.14 -32.28 -24.67
C ALA A 124 -0.57 -31.29 -25.71
N ARG A 125 -0.32 -31.76 -26.94
CA ARG A 125 0.19 -30.89 -28.04
C ARG A 125 -0.87 -29.86 -28.42
N MET A 126 -2.15 -30.22 -28.51
CA MET A 126 -3.24 -29.32 -28.80
C MET A 126 -3.43 -28.27 -27.72
N VAL A 127 -3.31 -28.66 -26.45
CA VAL A 127 -3.37 -27.72 -25.31
C VAL A 127 -2.27 -26.65 -25.42
N LEU A 128 -1.03 -27.04 -25.76
CA LEU A 128 0.07 -26.08 -25.93
C LEU A 128 -0.17 -25.15 -27.13
N VAL A 129 -0.64 -25.67 -28.25
CA VAL A 129 -0.90 -24.88 -29.46
C VAL A 129 -2.01 -23.86 -29.24
N SER A 130 -3.02 -24.16 -28.41
CA SER A 130 -4.08 -23.22 -28.06
C SER A 130 -3.65 -22.21 -26.99
N LEU A 131 -2.88 -22.64 -26.00
CA LEU A 131 -2.54 -21.79 -24.85
C LEU A 131 -1.46 -20.76 -25.17
N VAL A 132 -0.45 -21.13 -25.98
CA VAL A 132 0.69 -20.25 -26.30
C VAL A 132 0.27 -18.96 -27.01
N PRO A 133 -0.58 -18.96 -28.07
CA PRO A 133 -1.02 -17.74 -28.71
C PRO A 133 -1.77 -16.79 -27.76
N ASN A 134 -2.57 -17.33 -26.85
CA ASN A 134 -3.35 -16.54 -25.92
C ASN A 134 -2.50 -15.90 -24.80
N LEU A 135 -1.44 -16.57 -24.39
CA LEU A 135 -0.50 -16.03 -23.40
C LEU A 135 0.53 -15.06 -23.99
N LEU A 136 0.85 -15.19 -25.27
CA LEU A 136 1.92 -14.42 -25.92
C LEU A 136 1.69 -12.90 -25.87
N PRO A 137 0.50 -12.34 -26.15
CA PRO A 137 0.24 -10.91 -26.03
C PRO A 137 0.42 -10.39 -24.59
N LEU A 138 0.01 -11.18 -23.59
CA LEU A 138 0.17 -10.83 -22.17
C LEU A 138 1.63 -10.79 -21.75
N LEU A 139 2.39 -11.80 -22.15
CA LEU A 139 3.83 -11.85 -21.89
C LEU A 139 4.60 -10.72 -22.58
N LEU A 140 4.25 -10.40 -23.84
CA LEU A 140 4.82 -9.27 -24.55
C LEU A 140 4.51 -7.95 -23.84
N THR A 141 3.27 -7.72 -23.46
CA THR A 141 2.86 -6.51 -22.75
C THR A 141 3.59 -6.38 -21.41
N ALA A 142 3.65 -7.47 -20.64
CA ALA A 142 4.37 -7.50 -19.37
C ALA A 142 5.88 -7.24 -19.55
N SER A 143 6.48 -7.80 -20.60
CA SER A 143 7.90 -7.61 -20.91
C SER A 143 8.20 -6.17 -21.31
N ILE A 144 7.37 -5.56 -22.14
CA ILE A 144 7.48 -4.15 -22.53
C ILE A 144 7.37 -3.25 -21.31
N MET A 145 6.37 -3.48 -20.45
CA MET A 145 6.20 -2.72 -19.22
C MET A 145 7.41 -2.85 -18.29
N GLY A 146 7.95 -4.07 -18.13
CA GLY A 146 9.15 -4.32 -17.35
C GLY A 146 10.38 -3.61 -17.92
N TYR A 147 10.56 -3.64 -19.25
CA TYR A 147 11.66 -2.99 -19.91
C TYR A 147 11.65 -1.46 -19.76
N PHE A 148 10.49 -0.84 -19.86
CA PHE A 148 10.32 0.61 -19.67
C PHE A 148 10.18 1.03 -18.21
N GLY A 149 10.25 0.10 -17.25
CA GLY A 149 10.11 0.40 -15.83
C GLY A 149 8.72 0.94 -15.44
N ILE A 150 7.68 0.58 -16.19
CA ILE A 150 6.32 1.01 -15.93
C ILE A 150 5.78 0.24 -14.72
N SER A 151 5.51 0.96 -13.63
CA SER A 151 4.97 0.36 -12.41
C SER A 151 3.58 -0.21 -12.63
N ILE A 152 3.33 -1.39 -12.06
CA ILE A 152 2.00 -2.00 -12.06
C ILE A 152 1.13 -1.19 -11.08
N LYS A 153 0.10 -0.56 -11.63
CA LYS A 153 -0.91 0.22 -10.88
C LYS A 153 -2.25 -0.51 -10.94
N PRO A 154 -3.23 -0.20 -10.07
CA PRO A 154 -4.56 -0.80 -10.15
C PRO A 154 -5.22 -0.69 -11.53
N SER A 155 -5.03 0.43 -12.23
CA SER A 155 -5.50 0.61 -13.62
C SER A 155 -4.85 -0.37 -14.60
N THR A 156 -3.56 -0.64 -14.46
CA THR A 156 -2.83 -1.60 -15.29
C THR A 156 -3.31 -3.03 -15.04
N ILE A 157 -3.64 -3.35 -13.77
CA ILE A 157 -4.21 -4.64 -13.39
C ILE A 157 -5.54 -4.88 -14.10
N LEU A 158 -6.41 -3.87 -14.15
CA LEU A 158 -7.67 -3.95 -14.88
C LEU A 158 -7.45 -4.20 -16.38
N ILE A 159 -6.52 -3.48 -17.01
CA ILE A 159 -6.18 -3.68 -18.43
C ILE A 159 -5.70 -5.10 -18.68
N PHE A 160 -4.81 -5.63 -17.83
CA PHE A 160 -4.34 -7.01 -17.95
C PHE A 160 -5.47 -8.03 -17.80
N SER A 161 -6.37 -7.83 -16.84
CA SER A 161 -7.51 -8.74 -16.61
C SER A 161 -8.48 -8.74 -17.80
N ILE A 162 -8.76 -7.58 -18.38
CA ILE A 162 -9.62 -7.45 -19.56
C ILE A 162 -8.92 -8.07 -20.78
N ALA A 163 -7.64 -7.74 -21.02
CA ALA A 163 -6.90 -8.29 -22.15
C ALA A 163 -6.80 -9.82 -22.08
N PHE A 164 -6.61 -10.38 -20.89
CA PHE A 164 -6.61 -11.82 -20.69
C PHE A 164 -7.99 -12.44 -21.01
N GLY A 165 -9.08 -11.84 -20.48
CA GLY A 165 -10.43 -12.32 -20.76
C GLY A 165 -10.72 -12.36 -22.27
N ILE A 166 -10.45 -11.30 -22.99
CA ILE A 166 -10.64 -11.24 -24.46
C ILE A 166 -9.77 -12.25 -25.18
N SER A 167 -8.52 -12.41 -24.76
CA SER A 167 -7.57 -13.35 -25.40
C SER A 167 -7.96 -14.82 -25.23
N VAL A 168 -8.76 -15.15 -24.24
CA VAL A 168 -9.21 -16.53 -23.98
C VAL A 168 -10.48 -16.86 -24.77
N ASP A 169 -11.29 -15.84 -25.10
CA ASP A 169 -12.58 -16.02 -25.80
C ASP A 169 -12.40 -16.24 -27.32
N ASP A 170 -11.28 -15.87 -27.93
CA ASP A 170 -10.93 -16.08 -29.34
C ASP A 170 -10.20 -17.44 -29.56
#